data_3fc819c2c0ff4125bec9aabb33ed3426
#
_entry.id   3fc819c2c0ff4125bec9aabb33ed3426
#
_cell.length_a   1.000
_cell.length_b   1.000
_cell.length_c   1.000
_cell.angle_alpha   90.00
_cell.angle_beta   90.00
_cell.angle_gamma   90.00
#
_symmetry.space_group_name_H-M   'P 1'
#
loop_
_entity.id
_entity.type
_entity.pdbx_description
1 polymer ?
#
loop_
_entity_poly.entity_id
_entity_poly.type
_entity_poly.pdbx_seq_one_letter_code
_entity_poly.pdbx_strand_id
1 'polypeptide(L)'
;MKKYLILFLTLILSGCSVVRINTNNLDTIIDVVLSKNNSLYNRDGRGYKYYIPNGVTHIDTDDLTHTLYYNGEYLYLYVDIVSYYYNKDIKFKKNDYAYYSRKLNLDNKKKKGYVEVIKKDDLYYVNFYYNYARIEALVTEEDLNNTILNATYILSTIKYNKGLIKTMLDDEYLINKAGKYDLFKINDKTEKFILQKDKEGEWLWSF
;
A
#
# COMPACT_ATOMS: atom_id res chain seq x y z
N MET A 1 -27.10 -31.30 -34.92
CA MET A 1 -26.88 -29.86 -34.71
C MET A 1 -27.37 -29.40 -33.33
N LYS A 2 -28.56 -29.69 -32.87
CA LYS A 2 -29.07 -29.26 -31.54
C LYS A 2 -28.18 -29.68 -30.35
N LYS A 3 -27.57 -30.88 -30.37
CA LYS A 3 -26.66 -31.37 -29.28
C LYS A 3 -25.39 -30.54 -29.15
N TYR A 4 -24.81 -30.07 -30.24
CA TYR A 4 -23.59 -29.23 -30.21
C TYR A 4 -23.88 -27.78 -29.78
N LEU A 5 -25.13 -27.31 -30.07
CA LEU A 5 -25.56 -26.00 -29.61
C LEU A 5 -25.67 -25.93 -28.07
N ILE A 6 -26.21 -27.02 -27.47
CA ILE A 6 -26.30 -27.12 -26.01
C ILE A 6 -24.92 -27.19 -25.35
N LEU A 7 -24.00 -27.94 -25.94
CA LEU A 7 -22.63 -28.04 -25.45
C LEU A 7 -21.87 -26.68 -25.54
N PHE A 8 -22.11 -25.93 -26.61
CA PHE A 8 -21.55 -24.58 -26.77
C PHE A 8 -22.16 -23.59 -25.79
N LEU A 9 -23.46 -23.69 -25.51
CA LEU A 9 -24.14 -22.83 -24.55
C LEU A 9 -23.69 -23.09 -23.10
N THR A 10 -23.38 -24.34 -22.74
CA THR A 10 -22.86 -24.67 -21.41
C THR A 10 -21.43 -24.17 -21.20
N LEU A 11 -20.60 -24.08 -22.25
CA LEU A 11 -19.27 -23.50 -22.20
C LEU A 11 -19.27 -21.98 -21.97
N ILE A 12 -20.29 -21.29 -22.47
CA ILE A 12 -20.44 -19.84 -22.26
C ILE A 12 -20.94 -19.51 -20.85
N LEU A 13 -21.66 -20.42 -20.21
CA LEU A 13 -22.20 -20.26 -18.84
C LEU A 13 -21.18 -20.59 -17.73
N SER A 14 -19.98 -21.07 -18.06
CA SER A 14 -18.87 -21.17 -17.11
C SER A 14 -18.34 -19.76 -16.75
N GLY A 15 -19.24 -18.92 -16.30
CA GLY A 15 -19.01 -17.52 -16.00
C GLY A 15 -17.98 -17.34 -14.91
N CYS A 16 -17.19 -16.31 -15.05
CA CYS A 16 -16.27 -15.79 -14.06
C CYS A 16 -16.90 -15.80 -12.67
N SER A 17 -16.41 -16.65 -11.78
CA SER A 17 -16.75 -16.54 -10.37
C SER A 17 -16.15 -15.23 -9.84
N VAL A 18 -16.99 -14.22 -9.66
CA VAL A 18 -16.58 -12.99 -8.96
C VAL A 18 -16.29 -13.39 -7.52
N VAL A 19 -15.05 -13.51 -7.17
CA VAL A 19 -14.63 -13.72 -5.77
C VAL A 19 -14.96 -12.42 -5.04
N ARG A 20 -16.06 -12.39 -4.32
CA ARG A 20 -16.37 -11.29 -3.39
C ARG A 20 -15.45 -11.43 -2.18
N ILE A 21 -14.60 -10.45 -1.98
CA ILE A 21 -13.78 -10.35 -0.76
C ILE A 21 -14.71 -9.91 0.36
N ASN A 22 -14.72 -10.66 1.47
CA ASN A 22 -15.40 -10.20 2.67
C ASN A 22 -14.58 -9.06 3.27
N THR A 23 -15.08 -7.84 3.13
CA THR A 23 -14.40 -6.62 3.60
C THR A 23 -14.64 -6.33 5.08
N ASN A 24 -15.29 -7.21 5.82
CA ASN A 24 -15.56 -7.00 7.26
C ASN A 24 -14.41 -7.46 8.18
N ASN A 25 -13.35 -8.07 7.62
CA ASN A 25 -12.24 -8.59 8.40
C ASN A 25 -10.91 -8.26 7.72
N LEU A 26 -10.03 -7.52 8.42
CA LEU A 26 -8.75 -7.07 7.90
C LEU A 26 -7.81 -8.24 7.53
N ASP A 27 -7.79 -9.31 8.32
CA ASP A 27 -6.98 -10.49 8.00
C ASP A 27 -7.42 -11.13 6.70
N THR A 28 -8.72 -11.29 6.50
CA THR A 28 -9.30 -11.87 5.28
C THR A 28 -8.98 -10.99 4.05
N ILE A 29 -9.11 -9.67 4.16
CA ILE A 29 -8.77 -8.73 3.10
C ILE A 29 -7.31 -8.93 2.68
N ILE A 30 -6.40 -8.86 3.63
CA ILE A 30 -4.97 -8.94 3.38
C ILE A 30 -4.60 -10.30 2.79
N ASP A 31 -5.04 -11.39 3.39
CA ASP A 31 -4.68 -12.75 2.97
C ASP A 31 -5.19 -13.08 1.59
N VAL A 32 -6.44 -12.74 1.27
CA VAL A 32 -7.02 -12.98 -0.06
C VAL A 32 -6.29 -12.20 -1.14
N VAL A 33 -5.96 -10.93 -0.90
CA VAL A 33 -5.26 -10.11 -1.90
C VAL A 33 -3.80 -10.57 -2.05
N LEU A 34 -3.08 -10.83 -0.95
CA LEU A 34 -1.68 -11.24 -1.00
C LEU A 34 -1.49 -12.68 -1.51
N SER A 35 -2.49 -13.56 -1.37
CA SER A 35 -2.45 -14.92 -1.94
C SER A 35 -2.45 -14.91 -3.47
N LYS A 36 -3.02 -13.88 -4.09
CA LYS A 36 -3.08 -13.75 -5.54
C LYS A 36 -1.74 -13.28 -6.11
N ASN A 37 -1.30 -13.95 -7.17
CA ASN A 37 -0.14 -13.49 -7.94
C ASN A 37 -0.60 -12.42 -8.95
N ASN A 38 -0.76 -11.19 -8.48
CA ASN A 38 -1.21 -10.09 -9.34
C ASN A 38 -0.04 -9.48 -10.11
N SER A 39 -0.17 -9.46 -11.44
CA SER A 39 0.83 -8.88 -12.34
C SER A 39 0.41 -7.58 -12.99
N LEU A 40 -0.76 -7.05 -12.65
CA LEU A 40 -1.30 -5.82 -13.21
C LEU A 40 -0.42 -4.62 -12.87
N TYR A 41 -0.42 -3.65 -13.78
CA TYR A 41 0.13 -2.32 -13.54
C TYR A 41 -0.58 -1.32 -14.46
N ASN A 42 -0.75 -0.11 -14.00
CA ASN A 42 -1.29 1.01 -14.75
C ASN A 42 -0.57 2.33 -14.42
N ARG A 43 0.49 2.25 -13.62
CA ARG A 43 1.36 3.38 -13.27
C ARG A 43 2.82 2.96 -13.28
N ASP A 44 3.65 3.86 -13.76
CA ASP A 44 5.11 3.76 -13.72
C ASP A 44 5.64 4.82 -12.77
N GLY A 45 6.63 4.43 -11.97
CA GLY A 45 7.43 5.30 -11.12
C GLY A 45 8.91 5.23 -11.50
N ARG A 46 9.76 5.90 -10.74
CA ARG A 46 11.22 5.92 -10.95
C ARG A 46 11.85 4.58 -10.53
N GLY A 47 11.99 3.65 -11.47
CA GLY A 47 12.58 2.33 -11.23
C GLY A 47 11.59 1.27 -10.73
N TYR A 48 10.30 1.51 -10.78
CA TYR A 48 9.26 0.55 -10.40
C TYR A 48 7.97 0.81 -11.18
N LYS A 49 7.05 -0.14 -11.10
CA LYS A 49 5.67 -0.01 -11.62
C LYS A 49 4.69 -0.65 -10.65
N TYR A 50 3.45 -0.17 -10.66
CA TYR A 50 2.41 -0.63 -9.74
C TYR A 50 1.00 -0.43 -10.34
N TYR A 51 0.00 -0.98 -9.66
CA TYR A 51 -1.38 -0.87 -10.07
C TYR A 51 -2.17 -0.04 -9.06
N ILE A 52 -2.92 0.93 -9.55
CA ILE A 52 -3.91 1.68 -8.78
C ILE A 52 -5.28 1.09 -9.08
N PRO A 53 -6.04 0.58 -8.06
CA PRO A 53 -7.38 0.06 -8.22
C PRO A 53 -8.38 1.10 -8.70
N ASN A 54 -9.46 0.64 -9.33
CA ASN A 54 -10.56 1.52 -9.69
C ASN A 54 -11.15 2.19 -8.44
N GLY A 55 -11.46 3.47 -8.56
CA GLY A 55 -11.94 4.31 -7.45
C GLY A 55 -10.83 5.05 -6.70
N VAL A 56 -9.59 4.62 -6.81
CA VAL A 56 -8.43 5.37 -6.30
C VAL A 56 -7.90 6.29 -7.41
N THR A 57 -7.76 7.56 -7.10
CA THR A 57 -7.23 8.57 -8.03
C THR A 57 -5.80 8.92 -7.65
N HIS A 58 -4.93 9.01 -8.64
CA HIS A 58 -3.58 9.57 -8.46
C HIS A 58 -3.66 11.09 -8.56
N ILE A 59 -3.17 11.78 -7.55
CA ILE A 59 -3.20 13.25 -7.47
C ILE A 59 -1.86 13.81 -7.92
N ASP A 60 -0.76 13.39 -7.26
CA ASP A 60 0.56 13.96 -7.47
C ASP A 60 1.68 12.96 -7.19
N THR A 61 2.88 13.30 -7.67
CA THR A 61 4.11 12.55 -7.41
C THR A 61 5.23 13.51 -7.05
N ASP A 62 5.75 13.39 -5.85
CA ASP A 62 7.00 14.02 -5.42
C ASP A 62 8.05 12.91 -5.24
N ASP A 63 8.98 12.82 -6.21
CA ASP A 63 10.09 11.86 -6.22
C ASP A 63 9.62 10.38 -6.13
N LEU A 64 9.72 9.81 -4.93
CA LEU A 64 9.34 8.43 -4.60
C LEU A 64 8.03 8.36 -3.81
N THR A 65 7.39 9.48 -3.58
CA THR A 65 6.12 9.60 -2.87
C THR A 65 5.00 9.93 -3.84
N HIS A 66 3.90 9.20 -3.77
CA HIS A 66 2.70 9.45 -4.55
C HIS A 66 1.56 9.79 -3.61
N THR A 67 0.87 10.88 -3.91
CA THR A 67 -0.39 11.24 -3.26
C THR A 67 -1.53 10.61 -4.04
N LEU A 68 -2.28 9.77 -3.37
CA LEU A 68 -3.47 9.10 -3.90
C LEU A 68 -4.69 9.57 -3.11
N TYR A 69 -5.86 9.49 -3.74
CA TYR A 69 -7.13 9.91 -3.13
C TYR A 69 -8.18 8.84 -3.32
N TYR A 70 -8.92 8.54 -2.26
CA TYR A 70 -10.01 7.60 -2.26
C TYR A 70 -11.10 8.04 -1.26
N ASN A 71 -12.32 8.20 -1.72
CA ASN A 71 -13.52 8.44 -0.91
C ASN A 71 -13.40 9.56 0.15
N GLY A 72 -12.77 10.68 -0.19
CA GLY A 72 -12.58 11.79 0.76
C GLY A 72 -11.23 11.81 1.46
N GLU A 73 -10.47 10.70 1.40
CA GLU A 73 -9.26 10.49 2.17
C GLU A 73 -8.01 10.44 1.29
N TYR A 74 -6.88 10.90 1.82
CA TYR A 74 -5.60 10.82 1.14
C TYR A 74 -4.81 9.59 1.60
N LEU A 75 -4.21 8.89 0.62
CA LEU A 75 -3.27 7.81 0.85
C LEU A 75 -1.91 8.24 0.30
N TYR A 76 -0.88 8.16 1.11
CA TYR A 76 0.48 8.52 0.73
C TYR A 76 1.30 7.26 0.53
N LEU A 77 1.60 6.96 -0.74
CA LEU A 77 2.45 5.84 -1.12
C LEU A 77 3.91 6.30 -1.22
N TYR A 78 4.77 5.73 -0.41
CA TYR A 78 6.22 5.88 -0.51
C TYR A 78 6.86 4.57 -0.98
N VAL A 79 7.79 4.64 -1.96
CA VAL A 79 8.49 3.47 -2.50
C VAL A 79 9.98 3.56 -2.23
N ASP A 80 10.48 2.67 -1.36
CA ASP A 80 11.87 2.64 -0.93
C ASP A 80 12.74 1.77 -1.86
N ILE A 81 13.12 2.34 -3.01
CA ILE A 81 13.97 1.68 -4.00
C ILE A 81 15.37 1.37 -3.47
N VAL A 82 15.86 2.15 -2.51
CA VAL A 82 17.18 1.99 -1.91
C VAL A 82 17.19 0.75 -1.02
N SER A 83 16.22 0.64 -0.11
CA SER A 83 16.09 -0.55 0.73
C SER A 83 15.82 -1.81 -0.08
N TYR A 84 15.06 -1.70 -1.16
CA TYR A 84 14.86 -2.80 -2.11
C TYR A 84 16.19 -3.25 -2.75
N TYR A 85 16.97 -2.30 -3.26
CA TYR A 85 18.22 -2.62 -3.97
C TYR A 85 19.23 -3.32 -3.07
N TYR A 86 19.38 -2.85 -1.83
CA TYR A 86 20.29 -3.40 -0.83
C TYR A 86 19.71 -4.56 -0.01
N ASN A 87 18.46 -5.00 -0.30
CA ASN A 87 17.74 -6.04 0.45
C ASN A 87 17.74 -5.79 1.97
N LYS A 88 17.50 -4.55 2.39
CA LYS A 88 17.47 -4.20 3.81
C LYS A 88 16.34 -4.95 4.53
N ASP A 89 16.65 -5.48 5.71
CA ASP A 89 15.64 -6.14 6.53
C ASP A 89 14.67 -5.14 7.15
N ILE A 90 13.41 -5.57 7.20
CA ILE A 90 12.32 -4.80 7.81
C ILE A 90 12.33 -5.08 9.31
N LYS A 91 12.53 -4.03 10.11
CA LYS A 91 12.38 -4.10 11.57
C LYS A 91 10.91 -3.84 11.91
N PHE A 92 10.25 -4.83 12.46
CA PHE A 92 8.89 -4.70 12.96
C PHE A 92 8.80 -5.27 14.37
N LYS A 93 8.27 -4.48 15.28
CA LYS A 93 7.89 -4.89 16.62
C LYS A 93 6.37 -4.73 16.75
N LYS A 94 5.67 -5.80 17.10
CA LYS A 94 4.22 -5.73 17.30
C LYS A 94 3.89 -4.68 18.36
N ASN A 95 2.93 -3.83 18.05
CA ASN A 95 2.40 -2.85 18.97
C ASN A 95 1.11 -3.43 19.59
N ASP A 96 1.16 -3.76 20.88
CA ASP A 96 0.04 -4.37 21.58
C ASP A 96 -1.07 -3.34 21.92
N TYR A 97 -0.80 -2.05 21.77
CA TYR A 97 -1.78 -0.97 21.94
C TYR A 97 -2.44 -0.55 20.64
N ALA A 98 -1.99 -1.06 19.48
CA ALA A 98 -2.61 -0.77 18.22
C ALA A 98 -3.98 -1.43 18.11
N TYR A 99 -4.90 -0.77 17.41
CA TYR A 99 -6.19 -1.33 17.05
C TYR A 99 -6.02 -2.62 16.22
N TYR A 100 -5.02 -2.63 15.33
CA TYR A 100 -4.60 -3.80 14.57
C TYR A 100 -3.10 -3.75 14.32
N SER A 101 -2.39 -4.84 14.55
CA SER A 101 -0.95 -4.94 14.31
C SER A 101 -0.57 -6.35 13.90
N ARG A 102 -0.08 -6.50 12.66
CA ARG A 102 0.24 -7.81 12.08
C ARG A 102 1.50 -7.78 11.24
N LYS A 103 2.41 -8.73 11.47
CA LYS A 103 3.54 -9.00 10.59
C LYS A 103 3.10 -9.84 9.39
N LEU A 104 3.54 -9.44 8.20
CA LEU A 104 3.25 -10.11 6.95
C LEU A 104 4.50 -10.88 6.50
N ASN A 105 4.45 -12.18 6.64
CA ASN A 105 5.48 -13.11 6.20
C ASN A 105 4.78 -14.20 5.42
N LEU A 106 4.71 -14.08 4.11
CA LEU A 106 4.20 -15.15 3.28
C LEU A 106 5.35 -16.13 3.07
N ASP A 107 5.22 -17.32 3.66
CA ASP A 107 6.14 -18.44 3.43
C ASP A 107 6.33 -18.64 1.92
N ASN A 108 7.58 -18.78 1.49
CA ASN A 108 8.00 -18.88 0.09
C ASN A 108 7.97 -17.59 -0.75
N LYS A 109 7.57 -16.42 -0.24
CA LYS A 109 7.70 -15.17 -0.98
C LYS A 109 8.79 -14.28 -0.34
N LYS A 110 9.66 -13.74 -1.19
CA LYS A 110 10.69 -12.77 -0.76
C LYS A 110 10.11 -11.45 -0.25
N LYS A 111 8.79 -11.27 -0.38
CA LYS A 111 8.07 -10.07 0.02
C LYS A 111 7.67 -10.17 1.49
N LYS A 112 8.10 -9.21 2.27
CA LYS A 112 7.82 -9.09 3.72
C LYS A 112 7.17 -7.74 4.00
N GLY A 113 6.47 -7.67 5.13
CA GLY A 113 5.86 -6.41 5.53
C GLY A 113 5.19 -6.47 6.89
N TYR A 114 4.43 -5.44 7.19
CA TYR A 114 3.56 -5.34 8.35
C TYR A 114 2.42 -4.37 8.08
N VAL A 115 1.37 -4.52 8.84
CA VAL A 115 0.27 -3.54 8.94
C VAL A 115 0.14 -3.14 10.39
N GLU A 116 0.04 -1.85 10.62
CA GLU A 116 -0.30 -1.28 11.91
C GLU A 116 -1.42 -0.26 11.72
N VAL A 117 -2.46 -0.37 12.52
CA VAL A 117 -3.57 0.58 12.58
C VAL A 117 -3.70 1.07 14.00
N ILE A 118 -3.61 2.37 14.19
CA ILE A 118 -3.74 3.01 15.50
C ILE A 118 -5.02 3.84 15.51
N LYS A 119 -5.94 3.51 16.41
CA LYS A 119 -7.14 4.32 16.62
C LYS A 119 -6.79 5.52 17.47
N LYS A 120 -7.24 6.69 17.03
CA LYS A 120 -7.08 7.94 17.74
C LYS A 120 -8.33 8.79 17.55
N ASP A 121 -9.05 9.00 18.63
CA ASP A 121 -10.35 9.65 18.59
C ASP A 121 -11.28 8.95 17.59
N ASP A 122 -11.82 9.67 16.63
CA ASP A 122 -12.71 9.14 15.59
C ASP A 122 -11.98 8.70 14.32
N LEU A 123 -10.64 8.76 14.30
CA LEU A 123 -9.83 8.45 13.13
C LEU A 123 -8.91 7.24 13.37
N TYR A 124 -8.51 6.62 12.28
CA TYR A 124 -7.59 5.50 12.23
C TYR A 124 -6.38 5.86 11.40
N TYR A 125 -5.22 5.90 12.04
CA TYR A 125 -3.95 6.00 11.34
C TYR A 125 -3.54 4.62 10.84
N VAL A 126 -3.38 4.50 9.54
CA VAL A 126 -2.95 3.30 8.84
C VAL A 126 -1.49 3.45 8.44
N ASN A 127 -0.64 2.52 8.87
CA ASN A 127 0.74 2.37 8.40
C ASN A 127 0.91 0.96 7.85
N PHE A 128 0.92 0.85 6.53
CA PHE A 128 1.02 -0.41 5.84
C PHE A 128 2.32 -0.47 5.03
N TYR A 129 3.26 -1.26 5.50
CA TYR A 129 4.52 -1.53 4.81
C TYR A 129 4.52 -2.91 4.19
N TYR A 130 4.80 -3.03 2.91
CA TYR A 130 4.94 -4.32 2.22
C TYR A 130 5.84 -4.18 0.98
N ASN A 131 6.75 -5.16 0.77
CA ASN A 131 7.59 -5.23 -0.41
C ASN A 131 8.38 -3.94 -0.68
N TYR A 132 9.01 -3.37 0.34
CA TYR A 132 9.80 -2.14 0.29
C TYR A 132 9.00 -0.89 -0.14
N ALA A 133 7.72 -0.90 0.12
CA ALA A 133 6.90 0.29 -0.04
C ALA A 133 5.93 0.43 1.13
N ARG A 134 5.48 1.64 1.38
CA ARG A 134 4.62 1.99 2.50
C ARG A 134 3.47 2.84 2.03
N ILE A 135 2.29 2.56 2.56
CA ILE A 135 1.14 3.46 2.48
C ILE A 135 0.82 3.95 3.87
N GLU A 136 0.69 5.26 4.01
CA GLU A 136 0.18 5.93 5.18
C GLU A 136 -1.14 6.62 4.84
N ALA A 137 -2.11 6.55 5.76
CA ALA A 137 -3.39 7.23 5.62
C ALA A 137 -3.99 7.51 6.99
N LEU A 138 -4.80 8.57 7.08
CA LEU A 138 -5.63 8.87 8.23
C LEU A 138 -7.08 8.82 7.76
N VAL A 139 -7.87 7.89 8.27
CA VAL A 139 -9.19 7.55 7.70
C VAL A 139 -10.24 7.36 8.78
N THR A 140 -11.50 7.47 8.41
CA THR A 140 -12.63 7.15 9.27
C THR A 140 -12.79 5.63 9.47
N GLU A 141 -13.60 5.21 10.44
CA GLU A 141 -13.91 3.80 10.66
C GLU A 141 -14.60 3.15 9.44
N GLU A 142 -15.47 3.90 8.77
CA GLU A 142 -16.20 3.44 7.60
C GLU A 142 -15.27 3.12 6.43
N ASP A 143 -14.23 3.93 6.25
CA ASP A 143 -13.29 3.79 5.13
C ASP A 143 -12.08 2.89 5.42
N LEU A 144 -11.88 2.49 6.68
CA LEU A 144 -10.71 1.72 7.10
C LEU A 144 -10.52 0.43 6.30
N ASN A 145 -11.57 -0.38 6.18
CA ASN A 145 -11.48 -1.68 5.50
C ASN A 145 -11.20 -1.52 4.00
N ASN A 146 -11.82 -0.55 3.36
CA ASN A 146 -11.58 -0.25 1.95
C ASN A 146 -10.18 0.35 1.71
N THR A 147 -9.71 1.16 2.64
CA THR A 147 -8.34 1.69 2.61
C THR A 147 -7.31 0.56 2.71
N ILE A 148 -7.48 -0.38 3.64
CA ILE A 148 -6.62 -1.57 3.76
C ILE A 148 -6.69 -2.43 2.49
N LEU A 149 -7.87 -2.61 1.90
CA LEU A 149 -8.05 -3.34 0.64
C LEU A 149 -7.25 -2.69 -0.49
N ASN A 150 -7.43 -1.39 -0.70
CA ASN A 150 -6.75 -0.62 -1.73
C ASN A 150 -5.23 -0.61 -1.52
N ALA A 151 -4.78 -0.35 -0.27
CA ALA A 151 -3.37 -0.39 0.09
C ALA A 151 -2.75 -1.75 -0.18
N THR A 152 -3.45 -2.84 0.16
CA THR A 152 -2.96 -4.21 -0.10
C THR A 152 -2.79 -4.46 -1.60
N TYR A 153 -3.77 -4.05 -2.42
CA TYR A 153 -3.65 -4.18 -3.88
C TYR A 153 -2.48 -3.39 -4.42
N ILE A 154 -2.36 -2.12 -4.07
CA ILE A 154 -1.28 -1.24 -4.55
C ILE A 154 0.07 -1.84 -4.19
N LEU A 155 0.32 -2.12 -2.91
CA LEU A 155 1.60 -2.61 -2.41
C LEU A 155 1.96 -4.00 -2.96
N SER A 156 0.98 -4.89 -3.14
CA SER A 156 1.20 -6.25 -3.67
C SER A 156 1.66 -6.26 -5.13
N THR A 157 1.26 -5.25 -5.90
CA THR A 157 1.54 -5.15 -7.35
C THR A 157 2.86 -4.47 -7.68
N ILE A 158 3.52 -3.83 -6.70
CA ILE A 158 4.79 -3.14 -6.94
C ILE A 158 5.84 -4.10 -7.47
N LYS A 159 6.41 -3.75 -8.62
CA LYS A 159 7.50 -4.47 -9.29
C LYS A 159 8.65 -3.52 -9.57
N TYR A 160 9.82 -3.89 -9.12
CA TYR A 160 11.04 -3.10 -9.25
C TYR A 160 11.83 -3.48 -10.51
N ASN A 161 12.43 -2.49 -11.15
CA ASN A 161 13.42 -2.67 -12.20
C ASN A 161 14.82 -2.46 -11.58
N LYS A 162 15.46 -3.56 -11.18
CA LYS A 162 16.76 -3.51 -10.49
C LYS A 162 17.86 -2.86 -11.34
N GLY A 163 17.82 -3.04 -12.67
CA GLY A 163 18.80 -2.43 -13.59
C GLY A 163 18.67 -0.91 -13.60
N LEU A 164 17.42 -0.40 -13.74
CA LEU A 164 17.17 1.03 -13.74
C LEU A 164 17.48 1.65 -12.36
N ILE A 165 17.10 0.97 -11.28
CA ILE A 165 17.43 1.44 -9.92
C ILE A 165 18.94 1.56 -9.73
N LYS A 166 19.74 0.60 -10.22
CA LYS A 166 21.18 0.65 -10.15
C LYS A 166 21.75 1.93 -10.76
N THR A 167 21.29 2.30 -11.97
CA THR A 167 21.76 3.53 -12.63
C THR A 167 21.36 4.80 -11.89
N MET A 168 20.24 4.76 -11.16
CA MET A 168 19.76 5.90 -10.37
C MET A 168 20.48 6.04 -9.02
N LEU A 169 21.02 4.95 -8.46
CA LEU A 169 21.73 4.97 -7.17
C LEU A 169 23.15 5.53 -7.26
N ASP A 170 23.68 5.68 -8.48
CA ASP A 170 24.93 6.43 -8.69
C ASP A 170 24.73 7.94 -8.39
N ASP A 171 23.46 8.39 -8.22
CA ASP A 171 23.10 9.73 -7.78
C ASP A 171 22.98 9.77 -6.24
N GLU A 172 23.95 10.45 -5.60
CA GLU A 172 24.09 10.56 -4.14
C GLU A 172 22.83 11.11 -3.42
N TYR A 173 22.01 11.86 -4.16
CA TYR A 173 20.75 12.43 -3.70
C TYR A 173 19.73 11.38 -3.23
N LEU A 174 19.62 10.26 -3.94
CA LEU A 174 18.64 9.20 -3.59
C LEU A 174 19.08 8.42 -2.35
N ILE A 175 20.36 8.22 -2.15
CA ILE A 175 20.90 7.50 -0.98
C ILE A 175 20.59 8.27 0.31
N ASN A 176 20.67 9.59 0.26
CA ASN A 176 20.41 10.46 1.42
C ASN A 176 18.93 10.57 1.80
N LYS A 177 18.02 10.25 0.89
CA LYS A 177 16.56 10.26 1.13
C LYS A 177 16.02 8.91 1.64
N ALA A 178 16.78 7.83 1.54
CA ALA A 178 16.33 6.50 1.96
C ALA A 178 15.92 6.48 3.44
N GLY A 179 14.70 6.08 3.70
CA GLY A 179 14.19 5.85 5.05
C GLY A 179 13.80 7.10 5.85
N LYS A 180 13.74 8.29 5.24
CA LYS A 180 13.42 9.55 5.95
C LYS A 180 11.97 10.02 5.80
N TYR A 181 11.09 9.24 5.19
CA TYR A 181 9.71 9.63 4.95
C TYR A 181 8.78 9.02 5.99
N ASP A 182 8.57 9.74 7.08
CA ASP A 182 7.43 9.59 7.96
C ASP A 182 6.57 10.85 7.78
N LEU A 183 5.48 10.75 7.04
CA LEU A 183 4.54 11.85 6.82
C LEU A 183 3.77 12.16 8.09
N PHE A 184 3.45 11.13 8.86
CA PHE A 184 2.77 11.28 10.14
C PHE A 184 3.75 10.93 11.27
N LYS A 185 4.15 11.92 12.05
CA LYS A 185 4.84 11.65 13.32
C LYS A 185 3.82 11.40 14.41
N ILE A 186 3.78 10.18 14.90
CA ILE A 186 3.07 9.88 16.13
C ILE A 186 3.96 10.34 17.27
N ASN A 187 3.56 11.41 17.95
CA ASN A 187 4.27 11.86 19.14
C ASN A 187 3.76 11.07 20.35
N ASP A 188 4.56 10.15 20.87
CA ASP A 188 4.21 9.32 22.03
C ASP A 188 3.89 10.12 23.31
N LYS A 189 4.22 11.42 23.32
CA LYS A 189 4.03 12.29 24.48
C LYS A 189 2.80 13.21 24.38
N THR A 190 2.25 13.39 23.21
CA THR A 190 1.03 14.19 22.99
C THR A 190 0.08 13.37 22.15
N GLU A 191 -1.14 13.28 22.59
CA GLU A 191 -2.20 12.55 21.89
C GLU A 191 -2.60 13.15 20.52
N LYS A 192 -1.76 13.92 19.86
CA LYS A 192 -2.08 14.56 18.58
C LYS A 192 -1.16 14.07 17.47
N PHE A 193 -1.75 13.73 16.33
CA PHE A 193 -1.00 13.56 15.08
C PHE A 193 -0.50 14.92 14.61
N ILE A 194 0.79 15.04 14.34
CA ILE A 194 1.37 16.24 13.75
C ILE A 194 1.84 15.84 12.36
N LEU A 195 1.22 16.45 11.34
CA LEU A 195 1.73 16.36 9.98
C LEU A 195 3.09 17.07 9.92
N GLN A 196 4.03 16.44 9.27
CA GLN A 196 5.33 17.06 9.05
C GLN A 196 5.15 18.23 8.08
N LYS A 197 5.69 19.40 8.45
CA LYS A 197 5.71 20.58 7.61
C LYS A 197 6.46 20.27 6.31
N ASP A 198 5.94 20.69 5.18
CA ASP A 198 6.67 20.66 3.93
C ASP A 198 7.89 21.59 3.97
N LYS A 199 8.75 21.54 2.96
CA LYS A 199 9.97 22.34 2.89
C LYS A 199 9.70 23.84 2.77
N GLU A 200 8.48 24.26 2.44
CA GLU A 200 8.05 25.66 2.27
C GLU A 200 7.38 26.21 3.51
N GLY A 201 7.08 25.38 4.49
CA GLY A 201 6.57 25.81 5.79
C GLY A 201 5.05 25.91 5.88
N GLU A 202 4.32 25.44 4.91
CA GLU A 202 2.86 25.36 4.97
C GLU A 202 2.41 24.06 5.64
N TRP A 203 1.35 24.15 6.45
CA TRP A 203 0.76 23.00 7.13
C TRP A 203 -0.22 22.34 6.17
N LEU A 204 0.05 21.09 5.80
CA LEU A 204 -0.89 20.35 4.97
C LEU A 204 -2.23 20.09 5.68
N TRP A 205 -2.26 20.03 7.02
CA TRP A 205 -3.48 20.04 7.87
C TRP A 205 -3.10 20.18 9.34
N SER A 206 -3.80 21.02 10.08
CA SER A 206 -3.81 21.04 11.55
C SER A 206 -5.23 20.74 12.01
N PHE A 207 -5.43 19.67 12.74
CA PHE A 207 -6.63 19.41 13.52
C PHE A 207 -6.31 19.54 15.01
#